data_bdcdf5e657d930a354bde9f88c7fb508
#
_entry.id   bdcdf5e657d930a354bde9f88c7fb508
#
_cell.length_a   1.000
_cell.length_b   1.000
_cell.length_c   1.000
_cell.angle_alpha   90.00
_cell.angle_beta   90.00
_cell.angle_gamma   90.00
#
_symmetry.space_group_name_H-M   'P 1'
#
loop_
_entity.id
_entity.type
_entity.pdbx_description
1 polymer ?
#
loop_
_entity_poly.entity_id
_entity_poly.type
_entity_poly.pdbx_seq_one_letter_code
_entity_poly.pdbx_strand_id
1 'polypeptide(L)'
;MLIQNNFPKDFMDLAQNIVTKKANIFRFVCSTGDKLVATNTNETLVQYGNYKEGFYSPKESAVLQKLYIENEFKDSYKKDDKEPFESCVLYQKNVFFYKINDSIRNKIKIAELYTSKDPAREFMQGVFFDKEGKIVATDGRIMYVTNGIPEFPVCQIKVTKILLKILDIADYIEMGIKYANSKNKETNQEVRVAKYIIFNFKIGTSEFTYSCKLIEGKFPNWKAVIPEKQDFHVVPFDKKIWKDIYSASKKLQPRYDKNLYFTIEDSNHVTISNDDIVYATIEWSIEPDINKRNVLVFNADYLNILLTKSGELIDIGYTNFLRAFTFTYKDGSIAVAMPTQIKE
;
A
#
# COMPACT_ATOMS: atom_id res chain seq x y z
N MET A 1 -27.26 31.67 -6.58
CA MET A 1 -26.31 30.58 -6.53
C MET A 1 -27.13 29.30 -6.36
N LEU A 2 -27.17 28.39 -7.35
CA LEU A 2 -28.00 27.21 -7.29
C LEU A 2 -27.39 26.21 -6.29
N ILE A 3 -28.14 25.87 -5.25
CA ILE A 3 -27.78 24.77 -4.34
C ILE A 3 -27.88 23.49 -5.17
N GLN A 4 -26.75 22.83 -5.40
CA GLN A 4 -26.73 21.55 -6.09
C GLN A 4 -27.42 20.50 -5.21
N ASN A 5 -28.59 20.04 -5.60
CA ASN A 5 -29.27 18.92 -4.94
C ASN A 5 -28.66 17.56 -5.28
N ASN A 6 -27.72 17.50 -6.22
CA ASN A 6 -27.03 16.27 -6.62
C ASN A 6 -25.59 16.31 -6.10
N PHE A 7 -25.27 15.41 -5.19
CA PHE A 7 -23.91 15.26 -4.70
C PHE A 7 -22.99 14.70 -5.81
N PRO A 8 -21.73 15.16 -5.86
CA PRO A 8 -20.77 14.67 -6.83
C PRO A 8 -20.60 13.15 -6.70
N LYS A 9 -20.86 12.42 -7.78
CA LYS A 9 -20.77 10.96 -7.81
C LYS A 9 -19.38 10.49 -7.37
N ASP A 10 -18.33 11.13 -7.88
CA ASP A 10 -16.94 10.76 -7.57
C ASP A 10 -16.64 10.88 -6.08
N PHE A 11 -17.15 11.95 -5.41
CA PHE A 11 -17.01 12.08 -3.97
C PHE A 11 -17.69 10.94 -3.23
N MET A 12 -18.94 10.64 -3.57
CA MET A 12 -19.70 9.58 -2.90
C MET A 12 -19.10 8.20 -3.12
N ASP A 13 -18.61 7.90 -4.32
CA ASP A 13 -17.93 6.65 -4.66
C ASP A 13 -16.62 6.46 -3.89
N LEU A 14 -15.90 7.55 -3.62
CA LEU A 14 -14.70 7.52 -2.77
C LEU A 14 -15.08 7.41 -1.29
N ALA A 15 -16.06 8.19 -0.85
CA ALA A 15 -16.51 8.25 0.55
C ALA A 15 -16.98 6.89 1.09
N GLN A 16 -17.58 6.02 0.24
CA GLN A 16 -17.97 4.65 0.62
C GLN A 16 -16.81 3.81 1.19
N ASN A 17 -15.58 4.13 0.85
CA ASN A 17 -14.39 3.41 1.33
C ASN A 17 -13.90 3.95 2.69
N ILE A 18 -14.35 5.14 3.09
CA ILE A 18 -13.95 5.80 4.36
C ILE A 18 -14.98 5.54 5.44
N VAL A 19 -16.27 5.75 5.12
CA VAL A 19 -17.34 5.68 6.12
C VAL A 19 -17.39 4.33 6.81
N THR A 20 -17.58 4.35 8.12
CA THR A 20 -17.60 3.13 8.93
C THR A 20 -18.92 2.38 8.77
N LYS A 21 -18.89 1.06 8.99
CA LYS A 21 -20.10 0.23 9.08
C LYS A 21 -20.73 0.27 10.50
N LYS A 22 -20.05 0.88 11.46
CA LYS A 22 -20.54 0.98 12.85
C LYS A 22 -21.66 2.02 12.93
N ALA A 23 -22.59 1.81 13.86
CA ALA A 23 -23.70 2.74 14.12
C ALA A 23 -23.19 3.97 14.89
N ASN A 24 -22.48 4.87 14.21
CA ASN A 24 -22.01 6.16 14.70
C ASN A 24 -22.05 7.19 13.55
N ILE A 25 -21.78 8.47 13.89
CA ILE A 25 -21.84 9.58 12.91
C ILE A 25 -20.87 9.40 11.72
N PHE A 26 -19.77 8.67 11.89
CA PHE A 26 -18.78 8.43 10.83
C PHE A 26 -19.23 7.44 9.76
N ARG A 27 -20.45 6.91 9.83
CA ARG A 27 -21.09 6.16 8.74
C ARG A 27 -21.64 7.06 7.63
N PHE A 28 -21.64 8.38 7.84
CA PHE A 28 -22.20 9.37 6.95
C PHE A 28 -21.15 10.32 6.39
N VAL A 29 -21.51 10.97 5.29
CA VAL A 29 -20.88 12.19 4.78
C VAL A 29 -21.57 13.37 5.46
N CYS A 30 -20.79 14.31 6.01
CA CYS A 30 -21.30 15.55 6.55
C CYS A 30 -21.12 16.67 5.53
N SER A 31 -22.17 17.47 5.29
CA SER A 31 -22.07 18.77 4.61
C SER A 31 -22.15 19.90 5.62
N THR A 32 -21.16 20.79 5.58
CA THR A 32 -21.12 22.03 6.38
C THR A 32 -21.59 23.26 5.59
N GLY A 33 -22.16 23.05 4.39
CA GLY A 33 -22.59 24.11 3.48
C GLY A 33 -21.54 24.45 2.44
N ASP A 34 -20.30 24.67 2.85
CA ASP A 34 -19.15 25.03 1.99
C ASP A 34 -18.29 23.84 1.55
N LYS A 35 -18.55 22.66 2.10
CA LYS A 35 -17.80 21.44 1.79
C LYS A 35 -18.56 20.17 2.17
N LEU A 36 -18.17 19.05 1.55
CA LEU A 36 -18.51 17.68 1.94
C LEU A 36 -17.31 17.04 2.66
N VAL A 37 -17.56 16.34 3.74
CA VAL A 37 -16.54 15.66 4.54
C VAL A 37 -16.95 14.23 4.82
N ALA A 38 -16.10 13.26 4.47
CA ALA A 38 -16.19 11.87 4.91
C ALA A 38 -14.97 11.54 5.76
N THR A 39 -15.18 10.95 6.95
CA THR A 39 -14.05 10.62 7.84
C THR A 39 -14.33 9.38 8.67
N ASN A 40 -13.26 8.71 9.11
CA ASN A 40 -13.27 7.66 10.11
C ASN A 40 -12.24 7.94 11.24
N THR A 41 -11.83 9.20 11.38
CA THR A 41 -10.80 9.72 12.30
C THR A 41 -9.35 9.41 11.89
N ASN A 42 -9.09 8.39 11.10
CA ASN A 42 -7.77 8.05 10.57
C ASN A 42 -7.58 8.56 9.14
N GLU A 43 -8.67 8.59 8.39
CA GLU A 43 -8.72 9.04 7.00
C GLU A 43 -9.83 10.09 6.86
N THR A 44 -9.60 11.09 6.04
CA THR A 44 -10.58 12.15 5.75
C THR A 44 -10.54 12.51 4.28
N LEU A 45 -11.70 12.57 3.64
CA LEU A 45 -11.91 13.08 2.30
C LEU A 45 -12.74 14.35 2.36
N VAL A 46 -12.30 15.38 1.69
CA VAL A 46 -12.98 16.68 1.61
C VAL A 46 -13.14 17.09 0.16
N GLN A 47 -14.31 17.65 -0.17
CA GLN A 47 -14.56 18.37 -1.41
C GLN A 47 -15.21 19.70 -1.10
N TYR A 48 -14.61 20.80 -1.54
CA TYR A 48 -15.17 22.13 -1.39
C TYR A 48 -16.24 22.41 -2.46
N GLY A 49 -17.28 23.13 -2.06
CA GLY A 49 -18.40 23.47 -2.95
C GLY A 49 -19.55 24.05 -2.14
N ASN A 50 -20.65 24.37 -2.81
CA ASN A 50 -21.85 24.88 -2.17
C ASN A 50 -22.90 23.77 -2.09
N TYR A 51 -23.09 23.22 -0.90
CA TYR A 51 -23.96 22.06 -0.65
C TYR A 51 -25.00 22.40 0.41
N LYS A 52 -26.13 21.68 0.38
CA LYS A 52 -27.10 21.78 1.47
C LYS A 52 -26.50 21.13 2.72
N GLU A 53 -26.55 21.83 3.86
CA GLU A 53 -26.07 21.30 5.13
C GLU A 53 -26.83 20.04 5.57
N GLY A 54 -26.11 19.08 6.18
CA GLY A 54 -26.70 17.84 6.69
C GLY A 54 -25.76 16.64 6.63
N PHE A 55 -26.33 15.49 6.98
CA PHE A 55 -25.64 14.21 6.90
C PHE A 55 -26.23 13.36 5.77
N TYR A 56 -25.38 12.63 5.04
CA TYR A 56 -25.76 11.91 3.83
C TYR A 56 -25.16 10.52 3.80
N SER A 57 -25.94 9.51 3.40
CA SER A 57 -25.42 8.16 3.19
C SER A 57 -24.77 8.05 1.80
N PRO A 58 -23.49 7.69 1.68
CA PRO A 58 -22.86 7.55 0.37
C PRO A 58 -23.34 6.31 -0.40
N LYS A 59 -24.11 5.42 0.22
CA LYS A 59 -24.61 4.18 -0.39
C LYS A 59 -26.02 4.32 -0.96
N GLU A 60 -26.74 5.36 -0.55
CA GLU A 60 -28.15 5.54 -0.91
C GLU A 60 -28.30 6.34 -2.20
N SER A 61 -29.36 6.07 -2.96
CA SER A 61 -29.72 6.91 -4.10
C SER A 61 -30.10 8.33 -3.62
N ALA A 62 -29.97 9.32 -4.48
CA ALA A 62 -30.29 10.72 -4.15
C ALA A 62 -31.70 10.92 -3.58
N VAL A 63 -32.67 10.09 -4.00
CA VAL A 63 -34.07 10.11 -3.50
C VAL A 63 -34.15 9.52 -2.09
N LEU A 64 -33.50 8.37 -1.85
CA LEU A 64 -33.48 7.71 -0.54
C LEU A 64 -32.65 8.50 0.47
N GLN A 65 -31.57 9.17 0.04
CA GLN A 65 -30.79 10.08 0.87
C GLN A 65 -31.65 11.16 1.49
N LYS A 66 -32.55 11.76 0.71
CA LYS A 66 -33.47 12.81 1.19
C LYS A 66 -34.46 12.29 2.24
N LEU A 67 -35.03 11.12 2.02
CA LEU A 67 -35.99 10.48 2.96
C LEU A 67 -35.30 10.02 4.26
N TYR A 68 -34.08 9.51 4.18
CA TYR A 68 -33.32 9.03 5.33
C TYR A 68 -32.95 10.17 6.29
N ILE A 69 -32.57 11.32 5.76
CA ILE A 69 -32.20 12.51 6.53
C ILE A 69 -33.41 13.10 7.26
N GLU A 70 -34.58 13.12 6.62
CA GLU A 70 -35.79 13.71 7.22
C GLU A 70 -36.39 12.85 8.34
N ASN A 71 -36.21 11.53 8.33
CA ASN A 71 -36.88 10.63 9.25
C ASN A 71 -35.98 10.11 10.40
N GLU A 72 -34.70 9.81 10.18
CA GLU A 72 -33.83 9.30 11.25
C GLU A 72 -33.05 10.39 12.01
N PHE A 73 -32.89 11.57 11.43
CA PHE A 73 -32.01 12.58 11.98
C PHE A 73 -32.69 13.72 12.75
N LYS A 74 -34.01 13.86 12.67
CA LYS A 74 -34.71 14.95 13.35
C LYS A 74 -34.50 14.96 14.89
N ASP A 75 -34.27 13.79 15.49
CA ASP A 75 -34.22 13.67 16.95
C ASP A 75 -32.88 13.21 17.52
N SER A 76 -31.90 12.80 16.68
CA SER A 76 -30.70 12.09 17.19
C SER A 76 -29.39 12.85 17.07
N TYR A 77 -29.27 13.86 16.21
CA TYR A 77 -28.01 14.55 15.96
C TYR A 77 -28.12 16.06 16.20
N LYS A 78 -27.35 16.55 17.16
CA LYS A 78 -27.29 17.97 17.57
C LYS A 78 -26.27 18.72 16.73
N LYS A 79 -26.29 20.06 16.81
CA LYS A 79 -25.31 20.96 16.13
C LYS A 79 -23.86 20.56 16.47
N ASP A 80 -23.62 20.07 17.66
CA ASP A 80 -22.31 19.65 18.17
C ASP A 80 -21.76 18.39 17.47
N ASP A 81 -22.63 17.59 16.80
CA ASP A 81 -22.22 16.39 16.06
C ASP A 81 -21.46 16.72 14.76
N LYS A 82 -21.47 17.98 14.30
CA LYS A 82 -20.66 18.45 13.17
C LYS A 82 -19.21 18.74 13.55
N GLU A 83 -18.92 19.04 14.81
CA GLU A 83 -17.58 19.40 15.29
C GLU A 83 -16.49 18.40 14.89
N PRO A 84 -16.69 17.07 15.01
CA PRO A 84 -15.69 16.11 14.57
C PRO A 84 -15.36 16.17 13.09
N PHE A 85 -16.32 16.56 12.24
CA PHE A 85 -16.10 16.73 10.79
C PHE A 85 -15.41 18.06 10.48
N GLU A 86 -15.75 19.12 11.20
CA GLU A 86 -15.12 20.44 11.08
C GLU A 86 -13.66 20.39 11.53
N SER A 87 -13.39 19.73 12.66
CA SER A 87 -12.04 19.58 13.21
C SER A 87 -11.14 18.67 12.36
N CYS A 88 -11.73 17.76 11.58
CA CYS A 88 -10.99 16.88 10.65
C CYS A 88 -10.49 17.62 9.41
N VAL A 89 -10.99 18.81 9.13
CA VAL A 89 -10.53 19.62 7.98
C VAL A 89 -9.13 20.14 8.28
N LEU A 90 -8.16 19.52 7.63
CA LEU A 90 -6.77 19.87 7.82
C LEU A 90 -6.48 21.23 7.17
N TYR A 91 -6.17 22.22 7.98
CA TYR A 91 -5.61 23.49 7.49
C TYR A 91 -4.33 23.18 6.72
N GLN A 92 -4.32 23.50 5.42
CA GLN A 92 -3.17 23.26 4.53
C GLN A 92 -2.09 24.35 4.65
N LYS A 93 -2.28 25.36 5.52
CA LYS A 93 -1.26 26.39 5.78
C LYS A 93 0.05 25.72 6.23
N ASN A 94 1.15 26.11 5.59
CA ASN A 94 2.51 25.60 5.86
C ASN A 94 2.73 24.11 5.51
N VAL A 95 1.99 23.55 4.56
CA VAL A 95 2.27 22.27 3.93
C VAL A 95 2.97 22.51 2.60
N PHE A 96 4.12 21.91 2.39
CA PHE A 96 4.78 21.88 1.10
C PHE A 96 4.31 20.65 0.32
N PHE A 97 3.85 20.85 -0.92
CA PHE A 97 3.31 19.77 -1.75
C PHE A 97 4.28 19.37 -2.85
N TYR A 98 4.39 18.08 -3.06
CA TYR A 98 5.18 17.43 -4.11
C TYR A 98 4.24 16.82 -5.13
N LYS A 99 4.35 17.26 -6.39
CA LYS A 99 3.60 16.63 -7.49
C LYS A 99 4.08 15.19 -7.69
N ILE A 100 3.14 14.25 -7.80
CA ILE A 100 3.44 12.85 -8.08
C ILE A 100 2.96 12.48 -9.48
N ASN A 101 3.91 11.99 -10.28
CA ASN A 101 3.66 11.51 -11.63
C ASN A 101 3.23 10.04 -11.64
N ASP A 102 2.86 9.53 -12.80
CA ASP A 102 2.39 8.14 -12.95
C ASP A 102 3.43 7.10 -12.52
N SER A 103 4.72 7.39 -12.71
CA SER A 103 5.80 6.51 -12.23
C SER A 103 5.78 6.38 -10.72
N ILE A 104 5.70 7.49 -9.98
CA ILE A 104 5.63 7.48 -8.51
C ILE A 104 4.32 6.83 -8.02
N ARG A 105 3.18 7.13 -8.67
CA ARG A 105 1.89 6.47 -8.36
C ARG A 105 2.02 4.95 -8.46
N ASN A 106 2.60 4.47 -9.58
CA ASN A 106 2.79 3.05 -9.81
C ASN A 106 3.73 2.41 -8.78
N LYS A 107 4.83 3.08 -8.41
CA LYS A 107 5.78 2.62 -7.39
C LYS A 107 5.13 2.50 -6.01
N ILE A 108 4.27 3.43 -5.63
CA ILE A 108 3.49 3.34 -4.37
C ILE A 108 2.54 2.14 -4.41
N LYS A 109 1.85 1.90 -5.54
CA LYS A 109 0.95 0.74 -5.71
C LYS A 109 1.70 -0.58 -5.66
N ILE A 110 2.87 -0.67 -6.28
CA ILE A 110 3.71 -1.86 -6.22
C ILE A 110 4.21 -2.07 -4.77
N ALA A 111 4.71 -1.03 -4.11
CA ALA A 111 5.20 -1.09 -2.75
C ALA A 111 4.12 -1.60 -1.77
N GLU A 112 2.84 -1.26 -1.97
CA GLU A 112 1.74 -1.77 -1.15
C GLU A 112 1.66 -3.30 -1.15
N LEU A 113 1.98 -3.97 -2.25
CA LEU A 113 1.97 -5.43 -2.35
C LEU A 113 2.98 -6.10 -1.39
N TYR A 114 3.99 -5.37 -0.95
CA TYR A 114 5.05 -5.82 -0.05
C TYR A 114 4.79 -5.46 1.41
N THR A 115 3.71 -4.77 1.73
CA THR A 115 3.39 -4.40 3.11
C THR A 115 2.84 -5.57 3.90
N SER A 116 3.15 -5.62 5.19
CA SER A 116 2.62 -6.64 6.10
C SER A 116 1.11 -6.52 6.24
N LYS A 117 0.43 -7.66 6.24
CA LYS A 117 -1.01 -7.76 6.59
C LYS A 117 -1.22 -8.21 8.05
N ASP A 118 -0.14 -8.47 8.77
CA ASP A 118 -0.16 -8.89 10.17
C ASP A 118 -0.39 -7.67 11.07
N PRO A 119 -1.50 -7.63 11.86
CA PRO A 119 -1.78 -6.54 12.79
C PRO A 119 -0.70 -6.34 13.87
N ALA A 120 0.04 -7.39 14.23
CA ALA A 120 1.13 -7.30 15.22
C ALA A 120 2.38 -6.58 14.69
N ARG A 121 2.46 -6.34 13.36
CA ARG A 121 3.59 -5.69 12.69
C ARG A 121 3.18 -4.35 12.10
N GLU A 122 2.53 -3.50 12.90
CA GLU A 122 1.99 -2.20 12.45
C GLU A 122 3.05 -1.36 11.71
N PHE A 123 4.30 -1.35 12.19
CA PHE A 123 5.43 -0.64 11.59
C PHE A 123 5.89 -1.21 10.22
N MET A 124 5.29 -2.30 9.72
CA MET A 124 5.49 -2.85 8.37
C MET A 124 4.21 -2.79 7.51
N GLN A 125 3.09 -2.27 8.04
CA GLN A 125 1.82 -2.19 7.30
C GLN A 125 1.76 -1.04 6.31
N GLY A 126 2.83 -0.28 6.14
CA GLY A 126 2.86 0.90 5.29
C GLY A 126 4.07 0.97 4.38
N VAL A 127 3.97 1.90 3.45
CA VAL A 127 5.04 2.29 2.54
C VAL A 127 5.88 3.36 3.20
N PHE A 128 7.17 3.14 3.28
CA PHE A 128 8.14 4.02 3.93
C PHE A 128 8.85 4.89 2.89
N PHE A 129 8.89 6.20 3.14
CA PHE A 129 9.69 7.17 2.41
C PHE A 129 10.92 7.49 3.25
N ASP A 130 12.09 7.19 2.74
CA ASP A 130 13.33 7.37 3.48
C ASP A 130 14.02 8.72 3.19
N LYS A 131 15.05 9.04 3.97
CA LYS A 131 15.82 10.28 3.83
C LYS A 131 16.62 10.41 2.51
N GLU A 132 16.81 9.31 1.79
CA GLU A 132 17.52 9.28 0.51
C GLU A 132 16.55 9.35 -0.68
N GLY A 133 15.28 9.67 -0.41
CA GLY A 133 14.24 9.72 -1.41
C GLY A 133 13.84 8.35 -1.95
N LYS A 134 14.05 7.27 -1.20
CA LYS A 134 13.61 5.93 -1.57
C LYS A 134 12.20 5.66 -1.08
N ILE A 135 11.48 4.84 -1.83
CA ILE A 135 10.22 4.21 -1.41
C ILE A 135 10.54 2.76 -1.07
N VAL A 136 10.20 2.34 0.15
CA VAL A 136 10.51 1.01 0.67
C VAL A 136 9.26 0.40 1.30
N ALA A 137 9.05 -0.90 1.09
CA ALA A 137 8.03 -1.67 1.78
C ALA A 137 8.52 -3.08 2.05
N THR A 138 8.11 -3.68 3.17
CA THR A 138 8.43 -5.06 3.53
C THR A 138 7.38 -5.65 4.47
N ASP A 139 7.20 -6.96 4.40
CA ASP A 139 6.44 -7.75 5.37
C ASP A 139 7.36 -8.60 6.28
N GLY A 140 8.69 -8.45 6.11
CA GLY A 140 9.72 -9.20 6.81
C GLY A 140 10.17 -10.48 6.08
N ARG A 141 9.53 -10.85 4.95
CA ARG A 141 9.90 -11.98 4.08
C ARG A 141 10.29 -11.53 2.69
N ILE A 142 9.56 -10.56 2.17
CA ILE A 142 9.87 -9.87 0.90
C ILE A 142 10.03 -8.37 1.17
N MET A 143 10.82 -7.72 0.34
CA MET A 143 11.03 -6.27 0.40
C MET A 143 11.10 -5.70 -1.02
N TYR A 144 10.58 -4.49 -1.18
CA TYR A 144 10.69 -3.71 -2.41
C TYR A 144 11.32 -2.37 -2.11
N VAL A 145 12.29 -1.96 -2.94
CA VAL A 145 13.01 -0.69 -2.85
C VAL A 145 13.06 -0.03 -4.21
N THR A 146 12.66 1.23 -4.29
CA THR A 146 12.69 2.00 -5.53
C THR A 146 13.02 3.46 -5.29
N ASN A 147 13.39 4.18 -6.34
CA ASN A 147 13.55 5.63 -6.27
C ASN A 147 12.17 6.29 -6.11
N GLY A 148 12.04 7.13 -5.12
CA GLY A 148 10.83 7.90 -4.83
C GLY A 148 10.99 9.37 -5.23
N ILE A 149 10.65 10.27 -4.30
CA ILE A 149 10.71 11.71 -4.49
C ILE A 149 11.91 12.23 -3.70
N PRO A 150 12.91 12.84 -4.35
CA PRO A 150 14.00 13.50 -3.66
C PRO A 150 13.48 14.51 -2.64
N GLU A 151 14.16 14.60 -1.49
CA GLU A 151 13.83 15.56 -0.42
C GLU A 151 12.44 15.41 0.21
N PHE A 152 11.67 14.39 -0.16
CA PHE A 152 10.40 14.13 0.51
C PHE A 152 10.65 13.79 1.99
N PRO A 153 9.84 14.32 2.92
CA PRO A 153 10.03 14.06 4.34
C PRO A 153 9.95 12.58 4.70
N VAL A 154 10.83 12.16 5.62
CA VAL A 154 10.81 10.78 6.13
C VAL A 154 9.49 10.51 6.82
N CYS A 155 8.76 9.53 6.33
CA CYS A 155 7.48 9.14 6.89
C CYS A 155 7.07 7.73 6.43
N GLN A 156 6.06 7.19 7.09
CA GLN A 156 5.44 5.93 6.70
C GLN A 156 3.94 6.11 6.52
N ILE A 157 3.44 5.76 5.33
CA ILE A 157 2.04 5.93 4.97
C ILE A 157 1.34 4.58 4.86
N LYS A 158 0.11 4.50 5.35
CA LYS A 158 -0.76 3.36 5.07
C LYS A 158 -1.40 3.56 3.71
N VAL A 159 -1.13 2.65 2.77
CA VAL A 159 -1.77 2.67 1.46
C VAL A 159 -3.12 1.95 1.57
N THR A 160 -4.16 2.74 1.74
CA THR A 160 -5.53 2.25 1.93
C THR A 160 -6.23 2.00 0.61
N LYS A 161 -7.38 1.31 0.63
CA LYS A 161 -8.18 1.06 -0.58
C LYS A 161 -8.61 2.35 -1.28
N ILE A 162 -8.92 3.39 -0.50
CA ILE A 162 -9.28 4.69 -1.08
C ILE A 162 -8.06 5.34 -1.73
N LEU A 163 -6.90 5.32 -1.08
CA LEU A 163 -5.68 5.87 -1.67
C LEU A 163 -5.31 5.15 -2.97
N LEU A 164 -5.39 3.82 -3.02
CA LEU A 164 -5.20 3.06 -4.27
C LEU A 164 -6.15 3.54 -5.37
N LYS A 165 -7.44 3.71 -5.03
CA LYS A 165 -8.43 4.20 -5.99
C LYS A 165 -8.11 5.63 -6.47
N ILE A 166 -7.70 6.53 -5.56
CA ILE A 166 -7.28 7.89 -5.92
C ILE A 166 -6.06 7.87 -6.85
N LEU A 167 -5.06 7.03 -6.55
CA LEU A 167 -3.86 6.88 -7.39
C LEU A 167 -4.18 6.37 -8.80
N ASP A 168 -5.29 5.63 -8.97
CA ASP A 168 -5.74 5.12 -10.28
C ASP A 168 -6.51 6.15 -11.08
N ILE A 169 -7.42 6.93 -10.45
CA ILE A 169 -8.41 7.75 -11.17
C ILE A 169 -8.08 9.24 -11.24
N ALA A 170 -7.15 9.74 -10.41
CA ALA A 170 -6.85 11.18 -10.37
C ALA A 170 -6.08 11.63 -11.61
N ASP A 171 -6.58 12.69 -12.28
CA ASP A 171 -5.88 13.34 -13.41
C ASP A 171 -4.64 14.10 -12.95
N TYR A 172 -4.74 14.72 -11.78
CA TYR A 172 -3.64 15.43 -11.11
C TYR A 172 -3.62 15.02 -9.64
N ILE A 173 -2.41 14.89 -9.08
CA ILE A 173 -2.23 14.59 -7.67
C ILE A 173 -0.90 15.12 -7.15
N GLU A 174 -0.94 15.70 -5.97
CA GLU A 174 0.22 16.11 -5.19
C GLU A 174 0.08 15.61 -3.75
N MET A 175 1.20 15.42 -3.07
CA MET A 175 1.20 14.98 -1.68
C MET A 175 2.10 15.84 -0.81
N GLY A 176 1.72 16.00 0.46
CA GLY A 176 2.46 16.78 1.45
C GLY A 176 2.28 16.24 2.87
N ILE A 177 3.16 16.64 3.77
CA ILE A 177 3.13 16.21 5.17
C ILE A 177 2.65 17.35 6.05
N LYS A 178 1.62 17.07 6.85
CA LYS A 178 1.15 17.92 7.92
C LYS A 178 1.84 17.55 9.23
N TYR A 179 2.46 18.56 9.83
CA TYR A 179 3.05 18.47 11.15
C TYR A 179 2.10 19.00 12.22
N ALA A 180 2.14 18.41 13.39
CA ALA A 180 1.46 18.90 14.59
C ALA A 180 2.48 19.10 15.71
N ASN A 181 2.20 20.04 16.61
CA ASN A 181 2.97 20.18 17.83
C ASN A 181 2.66 19.03 18.76
N SER A 182 3.68 18.45 19.34
CA SER A 182 3.60 17.38 20.32
C SER A 182 4.62 17.66 21.42
N LYS A 183 4.37 17.17 22.63
CA LYS A 183 5.37 17.26 23.72
C LYS A 183 6.23 16.00 23.69
N ASN A 184 7.54 16.19 23.69
CA ASN A 184 8.47 15.08 23.89
C ASN A 184 8.24 14.52 25.31
N LYS A 185 8.02 13.21 25.42
CA LYS A 185 7.70 12.56 26.69
C LYS A 185 8.85 12.59 27.71
N GLU A 186 10.09 12.68 27.25
CA GLU A 186 11.28 12.67 28.10
C GLU A 186 11.72 14.09 28.52
N THR A 187 11.65 15.04 27.59
CA THR A 187 12.15 16.41 27.80
C THR A 187 11.07 17.44 28.08
N ASN A 188 9.80 17.07 27.93
CA ASN A 188 8.60 17.93 28.03
C ASN A 188 8.63 19.17 27.06
N GLN A 189 9.59 19.19 26.12
CA GLN A 189 9.71 20.25 25.12
C GLN A 189 8.69 20.06 23.98
N GLU A 190 8.20 21.16 23.42
CA GLU A 190 7.39 21.11 22.20
C GLU A 190 8.26 20.72 21.02
N VAL A 191 7.85 19.66 20.33
CA VAL A 191 8.46 19.16 19.10
C VAL A 191 7.43 19.10 17.98
N ARG A 192 7.85 19.42 16.78
CA ARG A 192 7.00 19.34 15.60
C ARG A 192 7.11 17.94 14.99
N VAL A 193 6.00 17.18 15.01
CA VAL A 193 5.96 15.77 14.57
C VAL A 193 5.09 15.67 13.34
N ALA A 194 5.56 14.92 12.33
CA ALA A 194 4.77 14.56 11.17
C ALA A 194 3.57 13.69 11.61
N LYS A 195 2.34 14.13 11.29
CA LYS A 195 1.12 13.49 11.83
C LYS A 195 0.25 12.90 10.75
N TYR A 196 0.12 13.61 9.62
CA TYR A 196 -0.75 13.23 8.51
C TYR A 196 -0.04 13.41 7.19
N ILE A 197 -0.34 12.53 6.24
CA ILE A 197 -0.10 12.79 4.82
C ILE A 197 -1.37 13.37 4.22
N ILE A 198 -1.22 14.35 3.34
CA ILE A 198 -2.30 15.01 2.62
C ILE A 198 -2.06 14.80 1.14
N PHE A 199 -3.12 14.45 0.42
CA PHE A 199 -3.17 14.40 -1.03
C PHE A 199 -4.19 15.42 -1.53
N ASN A 200 -3.77 16.38 -2.34
CA ASN A 200 -4.66 17.20 -3.15
C ASN A 200 -4.72 16.56 -4.53
N PHE A 201 -5.91 16.37 -5.06
CA PHE A 201 -6.08 15.73 -6.36
C PHE A 201 -7.28 16.25 -7.12
N LYS A 202 -7.31 16.03 -8.44
CA LYS A 202 -8.40 16.41 -9.33
C LYS A 202 -8.93 15.20 -10.08
N ILE A 203 -10.23 15.20 -10.29
CA ILE A 203 -10.94 14.28 -11.20
C ILE A 203 -11.81 15.18 -12.08
N GLY A 204 -11.50 15.27 -13.37
CA GLY A 204 -12.11 16.27 -14.25
C GLY A 204 -11.91 17.69 -13.71
N THR A 205 -13.01 18.40 -13.48
CA THR A 205 -13.01 19.74 -12.92
C THR A 205 -13.12 19.81 -11.39
N SER A 206 -13.33 18.67 -10.74
CA SER A 206 -13.52 18.61 -9.28
C SER A 206 -12.20 18.48 -8.55
N GLU A 207 -12.06 19.24 -7.46
CA GLU A 207 -10.88 19.25 -6.58
C GLU A 207 -11.22 18.59 -5.25
N PHE A 208 -10.29 17.76 -4.77
CA PHE A 208 -10.46 17.00 -3.56
C PHE A 208 -9.20 17.08 -2.70
N THR A 209 -9.39 16.95 -1.39
CA THR A 209 -8.32 16.70 -0.44
C THR A 209 -8.58 15.38 0.30
N TYR A 210 -7.61 14.48 0.26
CA TYR A 210 -7.61 13.26 1.07
C TYR A 210 -6.46 13.32 2.07
N SER A 211 -6.69 12.91 3.29
CA SER A 211 -5.66 12.82 4.31
C SER A 211 -5.74 11.51 5.07
N CYS A 212 -4.57 11.04 5.52
CA CYS A 212 -4.44 9.82 6.30
C CYS A 212 -3.40 10.02 7.41
N LYS A 213 -3.64 9.45 8.60
CA LYS A 213 -2.64 9.40 9.67
C LYS A 213 -1.42 8.62 9.20
N LEU A 214 -0.25 9.13 9.54
CA LEU A 214 1.00 8.42 9.36
C LEU A 214 1.10 7.26 10.35
N ILE A 215 1.80 6.21 9.94
CA ILE A 215 2.15 5.10 10.84
C ILE A 215 3.27 5.58 11.76
N GLU A 216 3.07 5.42 13.06
CA GLU A 216 4.06 5.72 14.07
C GLU A 216 4.98 4.51 14.28
N GLY A 217 6.25 4.75 14.59
CA GLY A 217 7.24 3.72 14.86
C GLY A 217 8.46 3.79 13.96
N LYS A 218 9.44 2.94 14.26
CA LYS A 218 10.69 2.87 13.50
C LYS A 218 10.60 1.79 12.44
N PHE A 219 10.73 2.18 11.17
CA PHE A 219 10.83 1.22 10.07
C PHE A 219 12.12 0.39 10.21
N PRO A 220 12.11 -0.91 9.84
CA PRO A 220 13.29 -1.77 9.91
C PRO A 220 14.50 -1.21 9.14
N ASN A 221 15.70 -1.62 9.54
CA ASN A 221 16.92 -1.29 8.79
C ASN A 221 16.97 -2.09 7.48
N TRP A 222 16.27 -1.60 6.48
CA TRP A 222 16.10 -2.26 5.19
C TRP A 222 17.42 -2.43 4.40
N LYS A 223 18.39 -1.53 4.62
CA LYS A 223 19.69 -1.59 3.91
C LYS A 223 20.50 -2.81 4.30
N ALA A 224 20.39 -3.26 5.54
CA ALA A 224 21.15 -4.40 6.05
C ALA A 224 20.74 -5.76 5.44
N VAL A 225 19.59 -5.82 4.78
CA VAL A 225 19.09 -7.07 4.17
C VAL A 225 19.31 -7.16 2.66
N ILE A 226 19.82 -6.10 2.04
CA ILE A 226 20.18 -6.09 0.62
C ILE A 226 21.55 -6.75 0.48
N PRO A 227 21.68 -7.89 -0.25
CA PRO A 227 22.97 -8.52 -0.49
C PRO A 227 23.88 -7.64 -1.35
N GLU A 228 25.19 -7.71 -1.09
CA GLU A 228 26.18 -7.09 -1.96
C GLU A 228 26.29 -7.85 -3.29
N LYS A 229 26.42 -7.13 -4.39
CA LYS A 229 26.37 -7.71 -5.76
C LYS A 229 27.63 -8.50 -6.18
N GLN A 230 28.69 -8.49 -5.38
CA GLN A 230 30.01 -8.93 -5.79
C GLN A 230 30.12 -10.42 -6.18
N ASP A 231 29.18 -11.28 -5.69
CA ASP A 231 29.23 -12.74 -5.90
C ASP A 231 27.86 -13.30 -6.30
N PHE A 232 27.13 -12.61 -7.17
CA PHE A 232 25.81 -13.09 -7.59
C PHE A 232 25.90 -14.17 -8.67
N HIS A 233 25.27 -15.30 -8.37
CA HIS A 233 24.83 -16.25 -9.40
C HIS A 233 23.49 -15.77 -9.97
N VAL A 234 23.33 -15.92 -11.29
CA VAL A 234 22.10 -15.50 -11.98
C VAL A 234 21.18 -16.70 -12.16
N VAL A 235 19.90 -16.50 -11.84
CA VAL A 235 18.85 -17.49 -12.04
C VAL A 235 18.26 -17.33 -13.45
N PRO A 236 18.16 -18.38 -14.27
CA PRO A 236 17.43 -18.30 -15.52
C PRO A 236 15.95 -18.03 -15.26
N PHE A 237 15.37 -17.10 -16.00
CA PHE A 237 13.98 -16.70 -15.81
C PHE A 237 13.24 -16.66 -17.14
N ASP A 238 12.17 -17.45 -17.26
CA ASP A 238 11.18 -17.37 -18.32
C ASP A 238 9.80 -17.01 -17.75
N LYS A 239 9.32 -15.82 -18.11
CA LYS A 239 8.04 -15.28 -17.62
C LYS A 239 6.83 -16.14 -17.99
N LYS A 240 6.87 -16.85 -19.13
CA LYS A 240 5.79 -17.71 -19.59
C LYS A 240 5.72 -18.97 -18.74
N ILE A 241 6.85 -19.65 -18.59
CA ILE A 241 6.99 -20.86 -17.76
C ILE A 241 6.51 -20.53 -16.34
N TRP A 242 6.95 -19.40 -15.78
CA TRP A 242 6.54 -18.98 -14.45
C TRP A 242 5.03 -18.78 -14.30
N LYS A 243 4.39 -18.10 -15.26
CA LYS A 243 2.93 -17.90 -15.23
C LYS A 243 2.19 -19.24 -15.28
N ASP A 244 2.67 -20.20 -16.05
CA ASP A 244 2.06 -21.51 -16.17
C ASP A 244 2.21 -22.29 -14.85
N ILE A 245 3.39 -22.28 -14.23
CA ILE A 245 3.65 -22.87 -12.91
C ILE A 245 2.72 -22.25 -11.85
N TYR A 246 2.68 -20.91 -11.77
CA TYR A 246 1.83 -20.24 -10.79
C TYR A 246 0.33 -20.52 -10.99
N SER A 247 -0.12 -20.55 -12.25
CA SER A 247 -1.51 -20.88 -12.58
C SER A 247 -1.85 -22.32 -12.20
N ALA A 248 -0.96 -23.28 -12.46
CA ALA A 248 -1.11 -24.67 -12.08
C ALA A 248 -1.10 -24.83 -10.56
N SER A 249 -0.11 -24.25 -9.87
CA SER A 249 -0.01 -24.32 -8.42
C SER A 249 -1.27 -23.80 -7.74
N LYS A 250 -1.83 -22.67 -8.21
CA LYS A 250 -3.04 -22.12 -7.64
C LYS A 250 -4.28 -23.00 -7.80
N LYS A 251 -4.35 -23.81 -8.87
CA LYS A 251 -5.46 -24.74 -9.13
C LYS A 251 -5.35 -26.05 -8.35
N LEU A 252 -4.13 -26.52 -8.15
CA LEU A 252 -3.82 -27.86 -7.66
C LEU A 252 -3.40 -27.90 -6.19
N GLN A 253 -2.96 -26.77 -5.63
CA GLN A 253 -2.56 -26.70 -4.21
C GLN A 253 -3.77 -26.82 -3.27
N PRO A 254 -3.68 -27.66 -2.23
CA PRO A 254 -4.60 -27.57 -1.11
C PRO A 254 -4.55 -26.19 -0.47
N ARG A 255 -5.63 -25.76 0.15
CA ARG A 255 -5.82 -24.39 0.69
C ARG A 255 -4.77 -23.92 1.70
N TYR A 256 -3.88 -24.79 2.18
CA TYR A 256 -3.01 -24.57 3.34
C TYR A 256 -1.52 -24.47 3.03
N ASP A 257 -1.01 -25.09 1.96
CA ASP A 257 0.40 -24.97 1.58
C ASP A 257 0.55 -24.25 0.24
N LYS A 258 1.19 -23.09 0.27
CA LYS A 258 1.49 -22.26 -0.90
C LYS A 258 2.99 -22.31 -1.24
N ASN A 259 3.71 -23.28 -0.72
CA ASN A 259 5.13 -23.38 -0.96
C ASN A 259 5.40 -24.05 -2.31
N LEU A 260 6.42 -23.55 -2.99
CA LEU A 260 7.03 -24.19 -4.14
C LEU A 260 8.44 -24.59 -3.76
N TYR A 261 8.75 -25.85 -4.02
CA TYR A 261 10.03 -26.48 -3.76
C TYR A 261 10.83 -26.48 -5.06
N PHE A 262 12.02 -25.94 -5.00
CA PHE A 262 13.01 -25.93 -6.07
C PHE A 262 14.07 -26.97 -5.67
N THR A 263 13.94 -28.17 -6.19
CA THR A 263 14.87 -29.28 -5.92
C THR A 263 15.95 -29.31 -6.96
N ILE A 264 17.21 -29.27 -6.52
CA ILE A 264 18.37 -29.41 -7.39
C ILE A 264 18.55 -30.88 -7.66
N GLU A 265 18.29 -31.31 -8.90
CA GLU A 265 18.44 -32.72 -9.30
C GLU A 265 19.91 -33.04 -9.65
N ASP A 266 20.56 -32.11 -10.35
CA ASP A 266 21.97 -32.19 -10.72
C ASP A 266 22.55 -30.77 -10.94
N SER A 267 23.76 -30.67 -11.47
CA SER A 267 24.42 -29.38 -11.72
C SER A 267 23.72 -28.45 -12.71
N ASN A 268 22.75 -28.97 -13.48
CA ASN A 268 22.10 -28.22 -14.57
C ASN A 268 20.58 -28.22 -14.52
N HIS A 269 19.95 -28.99 -13.64
CA HIS A 269 18.51 -29.14 -13.61
C HIS A 269 17.92 -28.87 -12.23
N VAL A 270 16.87 -28.08 -12.21
CA VAL A 270 16.07 -27.80 -11.02
C VAL A 270 14.63 -28.16 -11.27
N THR A 271 14.07 -29.02 -10.44
CA THR A 271 12.66 -29.39 -10.48
C THR A 271 11.86 -28.48 -9.57
N ILE A 272 10.76 -27.93 -10.09
CA ILE A 272 9.81 -27.07 -9.37
C ILE A 272 8.56 -27.90 -9.06
N SER A 273 8.29 -28.10 -7.78
CA SER A 273 7.17 -28.93 -7.30
C SER A 273 6.46 -28.32 -6.09
N ASN A 274 5.34 -28.89 -5.72
CA ASN A 274 4.86 -28.93 -4.34
C ASN A 274 5.03 -30.35 -3.79
N ASP A 275 4.45 -30.66 -2.62
CA ASP A 275 4.62 -31.97 -1.96
C ASP A 275 4.21 -33.15 -2.85
N ASP A 276 3.25 -32.95 -3.77
CA ASP A 276 2.64 -34.05 -4.53
C ASP A 276 2.84 -33.94 -6.06
N ILE A 277 3.16 -32.77 -6.57
CA ILE A 277 3.09 -32.48 -8.02
C ILE A 277 4.34 -31.76 -8.50
N VAL A 278 4.97 -32.32 -9.54
CA VAL A 278 6.02 -31.64 -10.30
C VAL A 278 5.36 -30.74 -11.36
N TYR A 279 5.66 -29.46 -11.33
CA TYR A 279 5.15 -28.46 -12.28
C TYR A 279 6.04 -28.27 -13.49
N ALA A 280 7.36 -28.27 -13.27
CA ALA A 280 8.35 -28.07 -14.31
C ALA A 280 9.73 -28.55 -13.86
N THR A 281 10.58 -28.87 -14.83
CA THR A 281 12.03 -28.93 -14.67
C THR A 281 12.65 -27.84 -15.55
N ILE A 282 13.52 -27.03 -14.99
CA ILE A 282 14.20 -25.93 -15.69
C ILE A 282 15.70 -26.17 -15.74
N GLU A 283 16.33 -25.73 -16.82
CA GLU A 283 17.79 -25.67 -16.90
C GLU A 283 18.29 -24.52 -16.06
N TRP A 284 19.06 -24.84 -15.02
CA TRP A 284 19.66 -23.84 -14.14
C TRP A 284 21.02 -24.37 -13.69
N SER A 285 22.10 -23.78 -14.25
CA SER A 285 23.46 -24.16 -13.86
C SER A 285 23.74 -23.71 -12.43
N ILE A 286 23.83 -24.67 -11.53
CA ILE A 286 24.09 -24.50 -10.12
C ILE A 286 25.31 -25.33 -9.74
N GLU A 287 26.27 -24.74 -9.05
CA GLU A 287 27.30 -25.53 -8.37
C GLU A 287 26.66 -26.14 -7.11
N PRO A 288 26.46 -27.46 -7.05
CA PRO A 288 25.91 -28.11 -5.87
C PRO A 288 26.86 -27.90 -4.69
N ASP A 289 26.43 -27.19 -3.67
CA ASP A 289 27.15 -27.16 -2.41
C ASP A 289 26.95 -28.50 -1.69
N ILE A 290 27.94 -29.39 -1.81
CA ILE A 290 27.91 -30.79 -1.34
C ILE A 290 27.53 -30.92 0.15
N ASN A 291 27.61 -29.84 0.91
CA ASN A 291 27.32 -29.79 2.34
C ASN A 291 25.99 -29.14 2.71
N LYS A 292 25.14 -28.76 1.76
CA LYS A 292 23.93 -27.99 2.00
C LYS A 292 22.72 -28.56 1.27
N ARG A 293 21.55 -28.27 1.82
CA ARG A 293 20.25 -28.69 1.32
C ARG A 293 20.09 -28.40 -0.17
N ASN A 294 19.78 -29.41 -0.95
CA ASN A 294 19.49 -29.30 -2.38
C ASN A 294 18.06 -28.77 -2.66
N VAL A 295 17.39 -28.20 -1.66
CA VAL A 295 16.00 -27.73 -1.80
C VAL A 295 15.87 -26.30 -1.32
N LEU A 296 15.34 -25.46 -2.19
CA LEU A 296 15.01 -24.08 -1.96
C LEU A 296 13.49 -23.92 -1.93
N VAL A 297 12.93 -23.21 -0.96
CA VAL A 297 11.48 -23.07 -0.82
C VAL A 297 11.06 -21.61 -0.86
N PHE A 298 10.07 -21.31 -1.70
CA PHE A 298 9.42 -20.01 -1.74
C PHE A 298 7.90 -20.12 -1.68
N ASN A 299 7.26 -19.14 -1.07
CA ASN A 299 5.82 -19.00 -1.19
C ASN A 299 5.44 -18.55 -2.60
N ALA A 300 4.50 -19.25 -3.24
CA ALA A 300 4.07 -19.01 -4.62
C ALA A 300 3.47 -17.59 -4.81
N ASP A 301 2.71 -17.08 -3.83
CA ASP A 301 2.13 -15.73 -3.91
C ASP A 301 3.23 -14.66 -3.90
N TYR A 302 4.29 -14.83 -3.09
CA TYR A 302 5.44 -13.92 -3.09
C TYR A 302 6.19 -13.95 -4.43
N LEU A 303 6.48 -15.14 -4.93
CA LEU A 303 7.14 -15.27 -6.23
C LEU A 303 6.29 -14.64 -7.35
N ASN A 304 4.96 -14.80 -7.31
CA ASN A 304 4.10 -14.13 -8.28
C ASN A 304 4.18 -12.59 -8.20
N ILE A 305 4.26 -12.02 -6.99
CA ILE A 305 4.47 -10.57 -6.83
C ILE A 305 5.81 -10.17 -7.45
N LEU A 306 6.88 -10.86 -7.08
CA LEU A 306 8.25 -10.59 -7.53
C LEU A 306 8.41 -10.70 -9.05
N LEU A 307 7.88 -11.77 -9.65
CA LEU A 307 8.13 -12.10 -11.05
C LEU A 307 7.16 -11.45 -12.03
N THR A 308 5.94 -11.05 -11.58
CA THR A 308 4.90 -10.62 -12.53
C THR A 308 4.29 -9.25 -12.24
N LYS A 309 4.35 -8.76 -10.99
CA LYS A 309 3.63 -7.54 -10.56
C LYS A 309 4.55 -6.36 -10.25
N SER A 310 5.83 -6.58 -10.07
CA SER A 310 6.77 -5.55 -9.57
C SER A 310 7.50 -4.77 -10.68
N GLY A 311 7.26 -5.10 -11.94
CA GLY A 311 7.87 -4.43 -13.09
C GLY A 311 8.42 -5.39 -14.13
N GLU A 312 9.18 -4.86 -15.08
CA GLU A 312 9.92 -5.65 -16.07
C GLU A 312 11.20 -6.16 -15.40
N LEU A 313 11.23 -7.45 -15.09
CA LEU A 313 12.36 -8.12 -14.44
C LEU A 313 13.53 -8.24 -15.44
N ILE A 314 14.74 -7.86 -15.00
CA ILE A 314 16.00 -8.00 -15.76
C ILE A 314 16.72 -9.26 -15.32
N ASP A 315 16.98 -9.40 -14.02
CA ASP A 315 17.72 -10.51 -13.46
C ASP A 315 17.25 -10.91 -12.05
N ILE A 316 17.62 -12.13 -11.66
CA ILE A 316 17.47 -12.64 -10.31
C ILE A 316 18.85 -13.10 -9.87
N GLY A 317 19.38 -12.49 -8.81
CA GLY A 317 20.69 -12.79 -8.25
C GLY A 317 20.60 -13.42 -6.86
N TYR A 318 21.53 -14.29 -6.52
CA TYR A 318 21.68 -14.86 -5.19
C TYR A 318 23.15 -15.15 -4.89
N THR A 319 23.53 -15.22 -3.63
CA THR A 319 24.89 -15.60 -3.20
C THR A 319 24.96 -17.05 -2.73
N ASN A 320 23.94 -17.49 -2.01
CA ASN A 320 23.71 -18.88 -1.61
C ASN A 320 22.24 -19.09 -1.23
N PHE A 321 21.78 -20.34 -1.12
CA PHE A 321 20.36 -20.65 -0.88
C PHE A 321 19.85 -20.34 0.52
N LEU A 322 20.72 -19.99 1.46
CA LEU A 322 20.34 -19.58 2.82
C LEU A 322 20.21 -18.06 2.96
N ARG A 323 20.60 -17.31 1.93
CA ARG A 323 20.57 -15.85 1.90
C ARG A 323 19.44 -15.32 1.03
N ALA A 324 19.24 -14.03 1.10
CA ALA A 324 18.22 -13.35 0.32
C ALA A 324 18.52 -13.41 -1.18
N PHE A 325 17.47 -13.59 -1.97
CA PHE A 325 17.48 -13.44 -3.42
C PHE A 325 17.12 -12.00 -3.79
N THR A 326 17.82 -11.46 -4.78
CA THR A 326 17.61 -10.09 -5.28
C THR A 326 17.00 -10.14 -6.67
N PHE A 327 15.94 -9.39 -6.88
CA PHE A 327 15.22 -9.24 -8.14
C PHE A 327 15.44 -7.81 -8.63
N THR A 328 16.05 -7.65 -9.80
CA THR A 328 16.36 -6.34 -10.38
C THR A 328 15.39 -6.04 -11.53
N TYR A 329 14.80 -4.83 -11.51
CA TYR A 329 13.83 -4.40 -12.50
C TYR A 329 14.41 -3.29 -13.38
N LYS A 330 13.88 -3.16 -14.61
CA LYS A 330 14.34 -2.23 -15.63
C LYS A 330 14.29 -0.76 -15.21
N ASP A 331 13.39 -0.40 -14.33
CA ASP A 331 13.24 0.96 -13.79
C ASP A 331 14.24 1.28 -12.66
N GLY A 332 15.18 0.37 -12.38
CA GLY A 332 16.16 0.47 -11.30
C GLY A 332 15.62 0.12 -9.92
N SER A 333 14.37 -0.35 -9.83
CA SER A 333 13.84 -0.90 -8.61
C SER A 333 14.46 -2.25 -8.30
N ILE A 334 14.52 -2.61 -7.04
CA ILE A 334 14.94 -3.93 -6.57
C ILE A 334 13.91 -4.51 -5.62
N ALA A 335 13.77 -5.82 -5.66
CA ALA A 335 13.10 -6.53 -4.58
C ALA A 335 14.03 -7.59 -3.98
N VAL A 336 13.77 -7.95 -2.74
CA VAL A 336 14.54 -8.95 -2.00
C VAL A 336 13.56 -9.96 -1.43
N ALA A 337 13.89 -11.24 -1.52
CA ALA A 337 13.09 -12.31 -0.92
C ALA A 337 13.96 -13.29 -0.15
N MET A 338 13.50 -13.64 1.04
CA MET A 338 14.12 -14.70 1.85
C MET A 338 13.46 -16.03 1.54
N PRO A 339 14.24 -17.09 1.22
CA PRO A 339 13.72 -18.44 1.14
C PRO A 339 13.12 -18.88 2.48
N THR A 340 12.10 -19.72 2.42
CA THR A 340 11.52 -20.35 3.61
C THR A 340 12.45 -21.48 4.07
N GLN A 341 12.84 -21.45 5.34
CA GLN A 341 13.59 -22.56 5.91
C GLN A 341 12.65 -23.74 6.21
N ILE A 342 12.96 -24.91 5.69
CA ILE A 342 12.28 -26.15 6.07
C ILE A 342 12.85 -26.54 7.44
N LYS A 343 11.96 -26.73 8.43
CA LYS A 343 12.34 -27.40 9.67
C LYS A 343 12.45 -28.88 9.38
N GLU A 344 13.56 -29.47 9.75
CA GLU A 344 13.74 -30.94 9.80
C GLU A 344 12.80 -31.55 10.82
#